data_ed3235b6581c14851eb0148501a1e957
#
_entry.id   ed3235b6581c14851eb0148501a1e957
#
_cell.length_a   1.000
_cell.length_b   1.000
_cell.length_c   1.000
_cell.angle_alpha   90.00
_cell.angle_beta   90.00
_cell.angle_gamma   90.00
#
_symmetry.space_group_name_H-M   'P 1'
#
loop_
_entity.id
_entity.type
_entity.pdbx_description
1 polymer ?
#
loop_
_entity_poly.entity_id
_entity_poly.type
_entity_poly.pdbx_seq_one_letter_code
_entity_poly.pdbx_strand_id
1 'polypeptide(L)'
;TLESYQTDIIDLLTKINLHQSLKTDESRVKKILTEDNISYFEFLKNSHGKTLVDQETFNYCKECVETLQQNENVRSLLQLDIDKEDTHLKVHNEIPIQIDSTIFYETQPFGFKGILDNVVIDESAKQVFINDLKTTGKPLADFVESVEYFKYWIQAAIYYNLAFYKYINNREDKNEWGVQFTFIVVDKYNQVYPFQVTPNTMASWLREFRDEIIPQLDYHYKEKDYNLPYELALGNVKL
;
A
#
# COMPACT_ATOMS: atom_id res chain seq x y z
N THR A 1 30.43 -17.11 4.71
CA THR A 1 30.16 -17.91 3.49
C THR A 1 29.32 -19.11 3.85
N LEU A 2 28.65 -19.73 2.86
CA LEU A 2 27.88 -20.98 3.06
C LEU A 2 28.74 -22.11 3.66
N GLU A 3 30.02 -22.11 3.32
CA GLU A 3 31.00 -23.09 3.84
C GLU A 3 31.20 -23.03 5.36
N SER A 4 30.92 -21.90 6.01
CA SER A 4 30.98 -21.79 7.48
C SER A 4 29.82 -22.48 8.21
N TYR A 5 28.78 -22.93 7.49
CA TYR A 5 27.59 -23.59 8.04
C TYR A 5 27.57 -25.11 7.86
N GLN A 6 28.73 -25.77 7.75
CA GLN A 6 28.79 -27.22 7.47
C GLN A 6 28.02 -28.06 8.49
N THR A 7 28.11 -27.76 9.77
CA THR A 7 27.38 -28.47 10.84
C THR A 7 25.86 -28.31 10.65
N ASP A 8 25.40 -27.09 10.42
CA ASP A 8 23.98 -26.79 10.21
C ASP A 8 23.44 -27.47 8.94
N ILE A 9 24.29 -27.55 7.88
CA ILE A 9 23.95 -28.27 6.65
C ILE A 9 23.77 -29.77 6.93
N ILE A 10 24.66 -30.40 7.69
CA ILE A 10 24.57 -31.82 8.06
C ILE A 10 23.30 -32.07 8.85
N ASP A 11 23.01 -31.28 9.87
CA ASP A 11 21.81 -31.37 10.71
C ASP A 11 20.54 -31.24 9.85
N LEU A 12 20.51 -30.26 8.96
CA LEU A 12 19.39 -30.04 8.04
C LEU A 12 19.20 -31.24 7.10
N LEU A 13 20.27 -31.71 6.44
CA LEU A 13 20.24 -32.86 5.52
C LEU A 13 19.74 -34.12 6.21
N THR A 14 20.10 -34.32 7.47
CA THR A 14 19.64 -35.42 8.30
C THR A 14 18.16 -35.30 8.61
N LYS A 15 17.73 -34.12 9.02
CA LYS A 15 16.33 -33.83 9.37
C LYS A 15 15.35 -34.01 8.21
N ILE A 16 15.76 -33.61 6.99
CA ILE A 16 14.90 -33.71 5.80
C ILE A 16 15.16 -34.99 4.97
N ASN A 17 15.99 -35.90 5.45
CA ASN A 17 16.37 -37.15 4.78
C ASN A 17 16.91 -36.97 3.36
N LEU A 18 17.66 -35.88 3.12
CA LEU A 18 18.24 -35.60 1.79
C LEU A 18 19.62 -36.21 1.64
N HIS A 19 19.92 -36.73 0.45
CA HIS A 19 21.20 -37.37 0.08
C HIS A 19 21.62 -38.57 0.97
N GLN A 20 20.66 -39.33 1.49
CA GLN A 20 20.89 -40.49 2.37
C GLN A 20 21.67 -41.63 1.72
N SER A 21 21.71 -41.70 0.37
CA SER A 21 22.52 -42.67 -0.37
C SER A 21 24.04 -42.43 -0.28
N LEU A 22 24.45 -41.23 0.17
CA LEU A 22 25.87 -40.91 0.36
C LEU A 22 26.31 -41.35 1.76
N LYS A 23 27.45 -42.10 1.81
CA LYS A 23 27.91 -42.77 3.03
C LYS A 23 28.53 -41.87 4.08
N THR A 24 29.04 -40.69 3.69
CA THR A 24 29.71 -39.77 4.60
C THR A 24 29.10 -38.38 4.59
N ASP A 25 29.18 -37.66 5.70
CA ASP A 25 28.68 -36.30 5.83
C ASP A 25 29.46 -35.34 4.92
N GLU A 26 30.76 -35.53 4.75
CA GLU A 26 31.57 -34.74 3.81
C GLU A 26 31.00 -34.85 2.38
N SER A 27 30.63 -36.09 1.95
CA SER A 27 30.04 -36.31 0.64
C SER A 27 28.69 -35.65 0.46
N ARG A 28 27.89 -35.60 1.55
CA ARG A 28 26.59 -34.92 1.56
C ARG A 28 26.77 -33.40 1.49
N VAL A 29 27.64 -32.83 2.32
CA VAL A 29 27.98 -31.43 2.34
C VAL A 29 28.51 -30.95 1.00
N LYS A 30 29.41 -31.72 0.38
CA LYS A 30 29.97 -31.42 -0.95
C LYS A 30 28.88 -31.29 -2.03
N LYS A 31 27.76 -32.02 -1.91
CA LYS A 31 26.64 -31.93 -2.85
C LYS A 31 25.91 -30.60 -2.72
N ILE A 32 25.95 -29.99 -1.55
CA ILE A 32 25.32 -28.67 -1.27
C ILE A 32 26.30 -27.54 -1.60
N LEU A 33 27.57 -27.67 -1.25
CA LEU A 33 28.59 -26.65 -1.48
C LEU A 33 29.06 -26.62 -2.96
N THR A 34 28.14 -26.43 -3.87
CA THR A 34 28.41 -26.12 -5.26
C THR A 34 28.58 -24.62 -5.45
N GLU A 35 29.27 -24.20 -6.50
CA GLU A 35 29.47 -22.78 -6.82
C GLU A 35 28.13 -22.04 -6.96
N ASP A 36 27.14 -22.62 -7.62
CA ASP A 36 25.80 -22.08 -7.79
C ASP A 36 25.10 -21.91 -6.46
N ASN A 37 25.13 -22.90 -5.56
CA ASN A 37 24.49 -22.81 -4.26
C ASN A 37 25.16 -21.79 -3.33
N ILE A 38 26.50 -21.68 -3.39
CA ILE A 38 27.25 -20.65 -2.65
C ILE A 38 26.84 -19.26 -3.14
N SER A 39 26.84 -19.07 -4.47
CA SER A 39 26.42 -17.79 -5.07
C SER A 39 24.96 -17.43 -4.71
N TYR A 40 24.05 -18.41 -4.75
CA TYR A 40 22.66 -18.21 -4.37
C TYR A 40 22.48 -17.88 -2.88
N PHE A 41 23.24 -18.53 -2.01
CA PHE A 41 23.24 -18.22 -0.58
C PHE A 41 23.71 -16.78 -0.29
N GLU A 42 24.81 -16.36 -0.92
CA GLU A 42 25.30 -14.99 -0.78
C GLU A 42 24.30 -13.97 -1.35
N PHE A 43 23.64 -14.29 -2.47
CA PHE A 43 22.55 -13.48 -3.01
C PHE A 43 21.41 -13.32 -2.00
N LEU A 44 20.90 -14.42 -1.42
CA LEU A 44 19.83 -14.38 -0.42
C LEU A 44 20.23 -13.56 0.82
N LYS A 45 21.47 -13.75 1.29
CA LYS A 45 22.00 -13.01 2.43
C LYS A 45 22.06 -11.50 2.17
N ASN A 46 22.54 -11.11 0.99
CA ASN A 46 22.67 -9.71 0.59
C ASN A 46 21.31 -9.06 0.22
N SER A 47 20.30 -9.87 -0.05
CA SER A 47 18.94 -9.45 -0.38
C SER A 47 18.03 -9.37 0.83
N HIS A 48 18.50 -9.82 2.00
CA HIS A 48 17.68 -9.81 3.21
C HIS A 48 17.18 -8.41 3.55
N GLY A 49 15.86 -8.27 3.72
CA GLY A 49 15.21 -6.99 4.00
C GLY A 49 15.10 -6.04 2.79
N LYS A 50 15.42 -6.52 1.56
CA LYS A 50 15.27 -5.75 0.32
C LYS A 50 14.16 -6.34 -0.55
N THR A 51 13.47 -5.48 -1.27
CA THR A 51 12.57 -5.92 -2.35
C THR A 51 13.39 -6.24 -3.59
N LEU A 52 13.22 -7.46 -4.10
CA LEU A 52 13.91 -7.90 -5.33
C LEU A 52 13.02 -7.56 -6.52
N VAL A 53 13.58 -6.82 -7.44
CA VAL A 53 12.95 -6.46 -8.72
C VAL A 53 13.93 -6.76 -9.86
N ASP A 54 13.40 -7.04 -11.05
CA ASP A 54 14.25 -7.13 -12.24
C ASP A 54 14.75 -5.74 -12.69
N GLN A 55 15.74 -5.73 -13.57
CA GLN A 55 16.37 -4.49 -14.02
C GLN A 55 15.42 -3.59 -14.81
N GLU A 56 14.46 -4.16 -15.53
CA GLU A 56 13.47 -3.40 -16.30
C GLU A 56 12.52 -2.66 -15.36
N THR A 57 11.97 -3.35 -14.37
CA THR A 57 11.14 -2.77 -13.32
C THR A 57 11.90 -1.68 -12.55
N PHE A 58 13.17 -1.91 -12.21
CA PHE A 58 13.99 -0.92 -11.52
C PHE A 58 14.18 0.36 -12.36
N ASN A 59 14.50 0.20 -13.66
CA ASN A 59 14.66 1.32 -14.56
C ASN A 59 13.36 2.10 -14.74
N TYR A 60 12.24 1.41 -14.91
CA TYR A 60 10.91 2.03 -14.98
C TYR A 60 10.57 2.83 -13.73
N CYS A 61 10.78 2.26 -12.54
CA CYS A 61 10.57 2.99 -11.28
C CYS A 61 11.44 4.25 -11.20
N LYS A 62 12.70 4.18 -11.66
CA LYS A 62 13.60 5.32 -11.70
C LYS A 62 13.08 6.42 -12.62
N GLU A 63 12.64 6.08 -13.82
CA GLU A 63 12.03 7.02 -14.76
C GLU A 63 10.76 7.67 -14.18
N CYS A 64 9.90 6.90 -13.51
CA CYS A 64 8.73 7.44 -12.81
C CYS A 64 9.14 8.48 -11.75
N VAL A 65 10.16 8.17 -10.92
CA VAL A 65 10.65 9.10 -9.90
C VAL A 65 11.19 10.40 -10.53
N GLU A 66 11.97 10.29 -11.61
CA GLU A 66 12.49 11.45 -12.34
C GLU A 66 11.35 12.31 -12.88
N THR A 67 10.32 11.69 -13.48
CA THR A 67 9.12 12.38 -13.98
C THR A 67 8.37 13.12 -12.86
N LEU A 68 8.17 12.48 -11.71
CA LEU A 68 7.52 13.10 -10.55
C LEU A 68 8.33 14.30 -10.04
N GLN A 69 9.65 14.16 -9.96
CA GLN A 69 10.56 15.22 -9.49
C GLN A 69 10.65 16.42 -10.44
N GLN A 70 10.45 16.21 -11.74
CA GLN A 70 10.47 17.30 -12.73
C GLN A 70 9.16 18.08 -12.81
N ASN A 71 8.07 17.53 -12.29
CA ASN A 71 6.76 18.20 -12.32
C ASN A 71 6.58 19.12 -11.10
N GLU A 72 6.56 20.43 -11.32
CA GLU A 72 6.46 21.45 -10.27
C GLU A 72 5.19 21.29 -9.41
N ASN A 73 4.05 20.98 -10.03
CA ASN A 73 2.80 20.79 -9.31
C ASN A 73 2.88 19.57 -8.35
N VAL A 74 3.48 18.47 -8.82
CA VAL A 74 3.65 17.27 -8.01
C VAL A 74 4.66 17.51 -6.89
N ARG A 75 5.77 18.20 -7.17
CA ARG A 75 6.75 18.59 -6.13
C ARG A 75 6.10 19.39 -5.03
N SER A 76 5.26 20.35 -5.41
CA SER A 76 4.51 21.18 -4.44
C SER A 76 3.51 20.33 -3.63
N LEU A 77 2.75 19.42 -4.26
CA LEU A 77 1.80 18.56 -3.57
C LEU A 77 2.48 17.62 -2.58
N LEU A 78 3.60 17.02 -2.98
CA LEU A 78 4.38 16.09 -2.15
C LEU A 78 5.30 16.81 -1.15
N GLN A 79 5.39 18.14 -1.24
CA GLN A 79 6.29 18.96 -0.42
C GLN A 79 7.76 18.48 -0.47
N LEU A 80 8.26 18.19 -1.69
CA LEU A 80 9.61 17.68 -1.88
C LEU A 80 10.70 18.72 -1.56
N ASP A 81 10.37 20.00 -1.64
CA ASP A 81 11.27 21.13 -1.43
C ASP A 81 11.02 21.85 -0.10
N ILE A 82 10.30 21.20 0.82
CA ILE A 82 9.98 21.83 2.11
C ILE A 82 11.28 22.23 2.85
N ASP A 83 11.34 23.47 3.28
CA ASP A 83 12.36 23.90 4.22
C ASP A 83 12.08 23.23 5.57
N LYS A 84 13.07 22.52 6.10
CA LYS A 84 12.96 21.85 7.41
C LYS A 84 12.69 22.82 8.57
N GLU A 85 12.88 24.10 8.36
CA GLU A 85 12.56 25.16 9.31
C GLU A 85 11.11 25.58 9.28
N ASP A 86 10.32 25.18 8.24
CA ASP A 86 8.87 25.44 8.20
C ASP A 86 8.16 24.54 9.21
N THR A 87 7.76 25.13 10.33
CA THR A 87 7.06 24.43 11.43
C THR A 87 5.56 24.25 11.18
N HIS A 88 5.00 24.89 10.14
CA HIS A 88 3.58 24.81 9.84
C HIS A 88 3.20 23.60 9.02
N LEU A 89 4.15 23.04 8.27
CA LEU A 89 3.96 21.86 7.45
C LEU A 89 4.59 20.62 8.10
N LYS A 90 3.83 19.52 8.13
CA LYS A 90 4.32 18.20 8.55
C LYS A 90 4.09 17.23 7.41
N VAL A 91 5.16 16.60 6.94
CA VAL A 91 5.11 15.63 5.85
C VAL A 91 5.40 14.23 6.37
N HIS A 92 4.54 13.30 6.03
CA HIS A 92 4.68 11.89 6.36
C HIS A 92 4.62 11.06 5.07
N ASN A 93 5.60 10.20 4.85
CA ASN A 93 5.63 9.27 3.74
C ASN A 93 5.49 7.84 4.26
N GLU A 94 4.81 6.97 3.49
CA GLU A 94 4.61 5.55 3.81
C GLU A 94 4.09 5.37 5.25
N ILE A 95 3.10 6.18 5.65
CA ILE A 95 2.63 6.18 7.03
C ILE A 95 1.56 5.11 7.28
N PRO A 96 1.82 4.12 8.16
CA PRO A 96 0.81 3.17 8.57
C PRO A 96 -0.17 3.82 9.55
N ILE A 97 -1.45 3.72 9.26
CA ILE A 97 -2.53 4.16 10.14
C ILE A 97 -3.48 3.00 10.39
N GLN A 98 -3.84 2.78 11.65
CA GLN A 98 -4.85 1.81 12.06
C GLN A 98 -5.86 2.52 12.96
N ILE A 99 -7.15 2.21 12.76
CA ILE A 99 -8.25 2.70 13.57
C ILE A 99 -9.10 1.50 13.99
N ASP A 100 -9.36 1.40 15.28
CA ASP A 100 -10.15 0.31 15.85
C ASP A 100 -11.64 0.45 15.52
N SER A 101 -12.37 -0.65 15.63
CA SER A 101 -13.79 -0.76 15.28
C SER A 101 -14.70 0.27 15.98
N THR A 102 -14.39 0.61 17.22
CA THR A 102 -15.21 1.50 18.05
C THR A 102 -15.21 2.97 17.59
N ILE A 103 -14.30 3.34 16.70
CA ILE A 103 -14.10 4.72 16.28
C ILE A 103 -14.70 4.99 14.91
N PHE A 104 -14.71 4.00 14.00
CA PHE A 104 -14.99 4.24 12.59
C PHE A 104 -16.50 4.27 12.25
N TYR A 105 -17.23 3.26 12.67
CA TYR A 105 -18.70 3.18 12.62
C TYR A 105 -19.15 2.32 13.80
N GLU A 106 -19.93 2.87 14.70
CA GLU A 106 -20.24 2.30 16.02
C GLU A 106 -20.76 0.86 16.05
N THR A 107 -21.23 0.34 14.93
CA THR A 107 -21.91 -0.95 14.84
C THR A 107 -21.08 -2.10 14.28
N GLN A 108 -19.88 -1.84 13.75
CA GLN A 108 -19.10 -2.88 13.09
C GLN A 108 -18.05 -3.50 14.01
N PRO A 109 -17.82 -4.81 13.89
CA PRO A 109 -16.88 -5.55 14.74
C PRO A 109 -15.43 -5.51 14.26
N PHE A 110 -15.09 -4.70 13.26
CA PHE A 110 -13.75 -4.62 12.65
C PHE A 110 -13.30 -3.17 12.50
N GLY A 111 -12.01 -2.96 12.58
CA GLY A 111 -11.35 -1.69 12.30
C GLY A 111 -10.78 -1.64 10.88
N PHE A 112 -10.16 -0.51 10.55
CA PHE A 112 -9.49 -0.29 9.27
C PHE A 112 -8.02 0.05 9.47
N LYS A 113 -7.19 -0.39 8.52
CA LYS A 113 -5.78 -0.05 8.45
C LYS A 113 -5.38 0.25 7.01
N GLY A 114 -4.38 1.10 6.84
CA GLY A 114 -3.79 1.40 5.54
C GLY A 114 -2.40 1.99 5.72
N ILE A 115 -1.64 2.01 4.63
CA ILE A 115 -0.38 2.73 4.52
C ILE A 115 -0.65 3.84 3.51
N LEU A 116 -0.56 5.10 3.94
CA LEU A 116 -0.78 6.25 3.08
C LEU A 116 0.57 6.67 2.48
N ASP A 117 0.65 6.81 1.17
CA ASP A 117 1.91 7.06 0.46
C ASP A 117 2.55 8.39 0.89
N ASN A 118 1.74 9.47 0.90
CA ASN A 118 2.19 10.78 1.38
C ASN A 118 1.01 11.52 2.04
N VAL A 119 1.27 12.08 3.21
CA VAL A 119 0.32 12.92 3.94
C VAL A 119 1.01 14.23 4.33
N VAL A 120 0.43 15.33 3.93
CA VAL A 120 0.88 16.67 4.29
C VAL A 120 -0.15 17.31 5.22
N ILE A 121 0.28 17.75 6.39
CA ILE A 121 -0.56 18.46 7.36
C ILE A 121 -0.12 19.92 7.34
N ASP A 122 -1.01 20.79 6.92
CA ASP A 122 -0.83 22.24 6.97
C ASP A 122 -1.61 22.82 8.16
N GLU A 123 -0.88 23.12 9.23
CA GLU A 123 -1.46 23.68 10.46
C GLU A 123 -1.98 25.11 10.24
N SER A 124 -1.41 25.87 9.31
CA SER A 124 -1.82 27.25 9.02
C SER A 124 -3.11 27.30 8.20
N ALA A 125 -3.23 26.42 7.21
CA ALA A 125 -4.44 26.30 6.39
C ALA A 125 -5.51 25.40 7.02
N LYS A 126 -5.20 24.70 8.12
CA LYS A 126 -6.06 23.68 8.75
C LYS A 126 -6.50 22.61 7.75
N GLN A 127 -5.55 22.08 7.00
CA GLN A 127 -5.78 21.08 5.94
C GLN A 127 -4.89 19.88 6.12
N VAL A 128 -5.45 18.70 5.83
CA VAL A 128 -4.71 17.45 5.65
C VAL A 128 -4.82 17.04 4.19
N PHE A 129 -3.70 16.97 3.51
CA PHE A 129 -3.62 16.51 2.12
C PHE A 129 -3.14 15.07 2.10
N ILE A 130 -3.88 14.22 1.39
CA ILE A 130 -3.52 12.83 1.15
C ILE A 130 -3.17 12.72 -0.34
N ASN A 131 -1.94 12.36 -0.63
CA ASN A 131 -1.46 12.14 -1.99
C ASN A 131 -1.15 10.65 -2.16
N ASP A 132 -1.89 9.99 -3.05
CA ASP A 132 -1.78 8.56 -3.34
C ASP A 132 -1.17 8.38 -4.73
N LEU A 133 -0.03 7.69 -4.81
CA LEU A 133 0.73 7.50 -6.03
C LEU A 133 0.23 6.28 -6.78
N LYS A 134 -0.05 6.45 -8.06
CA LYS A 134 -0.50 5.37 -8.94
C LYS A 134 0.32 5.34 -10.22
N THR A 135 0.64 4.12 -10.67
CA THR A 135 1.11 3.90 -12.04
C THR A 135 0.01 3.24 -12.85
N THR A 136 -0.09 3.57 -14.13
CA THR A 136 -1.09 2.98 -15.03
C THR A 136 -0.50 2.60 -16.36
N GLY A 137 -0.87 1.42 -16.87
CA GLY A 137 -0.56 1.00 -18.23
C GLY A 137 -1.44 1.65 -19.31
N LYS A 138 -2.44 2.46 -18.91
CA LYS A 138 -3.32 3.20 -19.81
C LYS A 138 -2.89 4.67 -19.89
N PRO A 139 -3.31 5.42 -20.93
CA PRO A 139 -3.17 6.88 -20.96
C PRO A 139 -3.84 7.55 -19.76
N LEU A 140 -3.32 8.70 -19.32
CA LEU A 140 -3.90 9.47 -18.20
C LEU A 140 -5.39 9.79 -18.38
N ALA A 141 -5.84 10.04 -19.63
CA ALA A 141 -7.24 10.33 -19.94
C ALA A 141 -8.21 9.20 -19.50
N ASP A 142 -7.73 7.96 -19.47
CA ASP A 142 -8.53 6.77 -19.12
C ASP A 142 -8.45 6.44 -17.62
N PHE A 143 -7.75 7.25 -16.81
CA PHE A 143 -7.56 6.95 -15.39
C PHE A 143 -8.87 6.96 -14.60
N VAL A 144 -9.83 7.81 -14.98
CA VAL A 144 -11.16 7.86 -14.34
C VAL A 144 -11.87 6.52 -14.44
N GLU A 145 -11.76 5.82 -15.59
CA GLU A 145 -12.30 4.47 -15.73
C GLU A 145 -11.60 3.48 -14.79
N SER A 146 -10.30 3.66 -14.57
CA SER A 146 -9.52 2.83 -13.65
C SER A 146 -9.96 3.01 -12.21
N VAL A 147 -10.36 4.21 -11.80
CA VAL A 147 -10.91 4.49 -10.45
C VAL A 147 -12.14 3.64 -10.19
N GLU A 148 -13.04 3.54 -11.18
CA GLU A 148 -14.26 2.72 -11.07
C GLU A 148 -13.95 1.23 -11.19
N TYR A 149 -13.15 0.83 -12.16
CA TYR A 149 -12.84 -0.58 -12.42
C TYR A 149 -12.09 -1.24 -11.27
N PHE A 150 -11.03 -0.60 -10.75
CA PHE A 150 -10.23 -1.10 -9.63
C PHE A 150 -10.78 -0.70 -8.26
N LYS A 151 -11.90 0.02 -8.23
CA LYS A 151 -12.52 0.51 -6.99
C LYS A 151 -11.58 1.37 -6.13
N TYR A 152 -10.72 2.19 -6.77
CA TYR A 152 -9.82 3.09 -6.05
C TYR A 152 -10.56 4.09 -5.18
N TRP A 153 -11.82 4.38 -5.48
CA TRP A 153 -12.68 5.20 -4.65
C TRP A 153 -12.90 4.61 -3.24
N ILE A 154 -12.92 3.26 -3.09
CA ILE A 154 -13.00 2.60 -1.78
C ILE A 154 -11.72 2.89 -0.98
N GLN A 155 -10.54 2.76 -1.62
CA GLN A 155 -9.27 3.11 -0.99
C GLN A 155 -9.26 4.59 -0.56
N ALA A 156 -9.68 5.50 -1.43
CA ALA A 156 -9.74 6.92 -1.13
C ALA A 156 -10.68 7.22 0.06
N ALA A 157 -11.86 6.58 0.11
CA ALA A 157 -12.79 6.71 1.24
C ALA A 157 -12.20 6.19 2.56
N ILE A 158 -11.51 5.05 2.52
CA ILE A 158 -10.81 4.51 3.70
C ILE A 158 -9.70 5.46 4.15
N TYR A 159 -8.82 5.90 3.25
CA TYR A 159 -7.70 6.78 3.57
C TYR A 159 -8.14 8.13 4.09
N TYR A 160 -9.23 8.70 3.51
CA TYR A 160 -9.86 9.91 4.02
C TYR A 160 -10.27 9.75 5.49
N ASN A 161 -10.99 8.69 5.81
CA ASN A 161 -11.41 8.42 7.18
C ASN A 161 -10.22 8.17 8.12
N LEU A 162 -9.23 7.37 7.70
CA LEU A 162 -8.01 7.12 8.48
C LEU A 162 -7.29 8.42 8.83
N ALA A 163 -7.10 9.31 7.85
CA ALA A 163 -6.47 10.61 8.06
C ALA A 163 -7.31 11.53 8.96
N PHE A 164 -8.63 11.60 8.73
CA PHE A 164 -9.54 12.40 9.57
C PHE A 164 -9.45 11.99 11.04
N TYR A 165 -9.59 10.68 11.33
CA TYR A 165 -9.54 10.21 12.71
C TYR A 165 -8.16 10.36 13.34
N LYS A 166 -7.10 10.16 12.58
CA LYS A 166 -5.72 10.28 13.08
C LYS A 166 -5.33 11.71 13.40
N TYR A 167 -5.69 12.67 12.54
CA TYR A 167 -5.13 14.02 12.58
C TYR A 167 -6.13 15.10 12.99
N ILE A 168 -7.45 14.87 12.85
CA ILE A 168 -8.46 15.91 13.01
C ILE A 168 -9.43 15.60 14.15
N ASN A 169 -9.94 14.38 14.25
CA ASN A 169 -11.08 14.03 15.11
C ASN A 169 -10.96 14.48 16.57
N ASN A 170 -9.77 14.46 17.14
CA ASN A 170 -9.51 14.80 18.53
C ASN A 170 -9.13 16.28 18.74
N ARG A 171 -9.16 17.11 17.69
CA ARG A 171 -8.88 18.55 17.80
C ARG A 171 -10.11 19.30 18.31
N GLU A 172 -9.90 20.34 19.13
CA GLU A 172 -10.98 21.21 19.59
C GLU A 172 -11.62 22.00 18.43
N ASP A 173 -10.78 22.39 17.44
CA ASP A 173 -11.15 23.15 16.25
C ASP A 173 -11.44 22.26 15.02
N LYS A 174 -11.74 20.98 15.22
CA LYS A 174 -11.92 20.01 14.14
C LYS A 174 -12.88 20.41 13.02
N ASN A 175 -13.88 21.23 13.33
CA ASN A 175 -14.85 21.71 12.34
C ASN A 175 -14.27 22.75 11.35
N GLU A 176 -13.09 23.27 11.63
CA GLU A 176 -12.37 24.20 10.77
C GLU A 176 -11.36 23.48 9.85
N TRP A 177 -11.14 22.18 10.10
CA TRP A 177 -10.19 21.37 9.37
C TRP A 177 -10.84 20.68 8.18
N GLY A 178 -10.07 20.59 7.08
CA GLY A 178 -10.44 19.85 5.90
C GLY A 178 -9.50 18.70 5.61
N VAL A 179 -9.99 17.74 4.81
CA VAL A 179 -9.16 16.68 4.21
C VAL A 179 -9.33 16.75 2.70
N GLN A 180 -8.22 16.76 1.98
CA GLN A 180 -8.20 16.72 0.54
C GLN A 180 -7.48 15.47 0.07
N PHE A 181 -8.01 14.81 -0.96
CA PHE A 181 -7.42 13.62 -1.56
C PHE A 181 -7.03 13.86 -3.02
N THR A 182 -5.83 13.40 -3.40
CA THR A 182 -5.31 13.53 -4.75
C THR A 182 -4.66 12.21 -5.18
N PHE A 183 -5.06 11.67 -6.33
CA PHE A 183 -4.30 10.63 -7.02
C PHE A 183 -3.21 11.29 -7.86
N ILE A 184 -1.96 10.97 -7.61
CA ILE A 184 -0.83 11.38 -8.46
C ILE A 184 -0.50 10.21 -9.36
N VAL A 185 -0.79 10.36 -10.65
CA VAL A 185 -0.77 9.24 -11.60
C VAL A 185 0.34 9.42 -12.62
N VAL A 186 1.17 8.38 -12.79
CA VAL A 186 2.15 8.28 -13.87
C VAL A 186 1.67 7.21 -14.85
N ASP A 187 1.60 7.55 -16.13
CA ASP A 187 1.18 6.61 -17.16
C ASP A 187 2.36 5.90 -17.84
N LYS A 188 2.05 4.96 -18.74
CA LYS A 188 3.06 4.21 -19.51
C LYS A 188 3.92 5.07 -20.46
N TYR A 189 3.56 6.33 -20.64
CA TYR A 189 4.31 7.28 -21.47
C TYR A 189 5.15 8.24 -20.61
N ASN A 190 5.30 7.94 -19.32
CA ASN A 190 5.96 8.78 -18.33
C ASN A 190 5.35 10.20 -18.25
N GLN A 191 4.03 10.31 -18.50
CA GLN A 191 3.29 11.53 -18.24
C GLN A 191 2.73 11.48 -16.82
N VAL A 192 2.71 12.62 -16.14
CA VAL A 192 2.19 12.70 -14.78
C VAL A 192 1.08 13.73 -14.66
N TYR A 193 0.02 13.37 -13.94
CA TYR A 193 -1.08 14.28 -13.62
C TYR A 193 -1.64 14.05 -12.23
N PRO A 194 -1.85 15.11 -11.44
CA PRO A 194 -2.55 15.03 -10.15
C PRO A 194 -4.06 15.15 -10.34
N PHE A 195 -4.78 14.07 -10.11
CA PHE A 195 -6.25 14.04 -10.13
C PHE A 195 -6.77 14.36 -8.74
N GLN A 196 -7.11 15.61 -8.52
CA GLN A 196 -7.70 16.07 -7.26
C GLN A 196 -9.17 15.62 -7.16
N VAL A 197 -9.50 14.92 -6.09
CA VAL A 197 -10.89 14.52 -5.81
C VAL A 197 -11.65 15.71 -5.25
N THR A 198 -12.76 16.07 -5.92
CA THR A 198 -13.58 17.21 -5.44
C THR A 198 -14.29 16.85 -4.13
N PRO A 199 -14.61 17.84 -3.27
CA PRO A 199 -15.36 17.60 -2.05
C PRO A 199 -16.70 16.88 -2.28
N ASN A 200 -17.41 17.20 -3.35
CA ASN A 200 -18.67 16.54 -3.70
C ASN A 200 -18.48 15.08 -4.08
N THR A 201 -17.44 14.77 -4.88
CA THR A 201 -17.07 13.40 -5.24
C THR A 201 -16.69 12.60 -4.00
N MET A 202 -15.85 13.15 -3.14
CA MET A 202 -15.46 12.50 -1.89
C MET A 202 -16.68 12.24 -0.98
N ALA A 203 -17.56 13.21 -0.84
CA ALA A 203 -18.78 13.04 -0.05
C ALA A 203 -19.69 11.93 -0.62
N SER A 204 -19.76 11.79 -1.95
CA SER A 204 -20.48 10.67 -2.60
C SER A 204 -19.83 9.33 -2.29
N TRP A 205 -18.50 9.22 -2.44
CA TRP A 205 -17.75 8.00 -2.14
C TRP A 205 -17.84 7.58 -0.68
N LEU A 206 -17.76 8.55 0.26
CA LEU A 206 -17.91 8.29 1.69
C LEU A 206 -19.32 7.77 2.03
N ARG A 207 -20.35 8.28 1.33
CA ARG A 207 -21.73 7.81 1.50
C ARG A 207 -21.88 6.38 0.97
N GLU A 208 -21.44 6.13 -0.27
CA GLU A 208 -21.49 4.79 -0.89
C GLU A 208 -20.69 3.77 -0.06
N PHE A 209 -19.51 4.16 0.41
CA PHE A 209 -18.70 3.33 1.29
C PHE A 209 -19.47 2.94 2.57
N ARG A 210 -20.11 3.92 3.23
CA ARG A 210 -20.88 3.70 4.45
C ARG A 210 -22.14 2.85 4.19
N ASP A 211 -22.87 3.17 3.13
CA ASP A 211 -24.22 2.63 2.91
C ASP A 211 -24.22 1.29 2.17
N GLU A 212 -23.15 0.99 1.40
CA GLU A 212 -23.04 -0.22 0.60
C GLU A 212 -21.89 -1.12 1.00
N ILE A 213 -20.67 -0.58 1.16
CA ILE A 213 -19.47 -1.41 1.41
C ILE A 213 -19.42 -1.91 2.85
N ILE A 214 -19.71 -1.05 3.83
CA ILE A 214 -19.69 -1.45 5.24
C ILE A 214 -20.69 -2.57 5.54
N PRO A 215 -21.94 -2.55 5.08
CA PRO A 215 -22.87 -3.67 5.27
C PRO A 215 -22.41 -4.99 4.65
N GLN A 216 -21.77 -4.94 3.46
CA GLN A 216 -21.21 -6.13 2.82
C GLN A 216 -20.07 -6.73 3.66
N LEU A 217 -19.15 -5.89 4.13
CA LEU A 217 -18.04 -6.31 4.99
C LEU A 217 -18.55 -6.89 6.31
N ASP A 218 -19.54 -6.26 6.93
CA ASP A 218 -20.14 -6.74 8.19
C ASP A 218 -20.82 -8.09 8.02
N TYR A 219 -21.58 -8.26 6.93
CA TYR A 219 -22.20 -9.54 6.57
C TYR A 219 -21.14 -10.65 6.46
N HIS A 220 -20.13 -10.47 5.60
CA HIS A 220 -19.10 -11.49 5.38
C HIS A 220 -18.24 -11.73 6.64
N TYR A 221 -18.03 -10.72 7.46
CA TYR A 221 -17.32 -10.87 8.72
C TYR A 221 -18.09 -11.77 9.70
N LYS A 222 -19.41 -11.66 9.77
CA LYS A 222 -20.29 -12.41 10.66
C LYS A 222 -20.53 -13.84 10.15
N GLU A 223 -20.92 -13.97 8.89
CA GLU A 223 -21.32 -15.25 8.31
C GLU A 223 -20.12 -16.15 8.00
N LYS A 224 -18.93 -15.58 7.73
CA LYS A 224 -17.74 -16.34 7.30
C LYS A 224 -17.96 -17.18 6.04
N ASP A 225 -19.01 -16.89 5.28
CA ASP A 225 -19.33 -17.51 4.00
C ASP A 225 -19.01 -16.55 2.84
N TYR A 226 -18.11 -17.00 1.96
CA TYR A 226 -17.62 -16.25 0.82
C TYR A 226 -17.97 -16.94 -0.51
N ASN A 227 -18.86 -17.95 -0.47
CA ASN A 227 -19.19 -18.74 -1.64
C ASN A 227 -20.12 -18.01 -2.60
N LEU A 228 -20.94 -17.09 -2.07
CA LEU A 228 -21.87 -16.28 -2.88
C LEU A 228 -21.56 -14.80 -2.72
N PRO A 229 -21.67 -14.02 -3.83
CA PRO A 229 -21.72 -12.58 -3.73
C PRO A 229 -22.83 -12.10 -2.79
N TYR A 230 -22.59 -11.00 -2.09
CA TYR A 230 -23.49 -10.44 -1.09
C TYR A 230 -24.92 -10.25 -1.60
N GLU A 231 -25.10 -9.72 -2.82
CA GLU A 231 -26.42 -9.50 -3.43
C GLU A 231 -27.18 -10.80 -3.67
N LEU A 232 -26.47 -11.87 -4.06
CA LEU A 232 -27.06 -13.20 -4.22
C LEU A 232 -27.41 -13.83 -2.89
N ALA A 233 -26.56 -13.67 -1.90
CA ALA A 233 -26.77 -14.21 -0.55
C ALA A 233 -28.01 -13.58 0.10
N LEU A 234 -28.28 -12.30 -0.14
CA LEU A 234 -29.49 -11.62 0.33
C LEU A 234 -30.74 -11.87 -0.52
N GLY A 235 -30.62 -12.57 -1.65
CA GLY A 235 -31.75 -12.79 -2.57
C GLY A 235 -32.21 -11.53 -3.30
N ASN A 236 -31.39 -10.49 -3.38
CA ASN A 236 -31.73 -9.20 -3.96
C ASN A 236 -31.52 -9.11 -5.48
N VAL A 237 -31.00 -10.16 -6.13
CA VAL A 237 -30.80 -10.19 -7.58
C VAL A 237 -32.13 -10.45 -8.26
N LYS A 238 -32.66 -9.46 -8.96
CA LYS A 238 -33.79 -9.61 -9.88
C LYS A 238 -33.27 -9.91 -11.29
N LEU A 239 -33.70 -11.00 -11.87
CA LEU A 239 -33.44 -11.34 -13.27
C LEU A 239 -34.32 -10.48 -14.20
#